data_a5fe3b2d4be9dbfe73fe3dead88d75a3
#
_entry.id   a5fe3b2d4be9dbfe73fe3dead88d75a3
#
_cell.length_a   1.000
_cell.length_b   1.000
_cell.length_c   1.000
_cell.angle_alpha   90.00
_cell.angle_beta   90.00
_cell.angle_gamma   90.00
#
_symmetry.space_group_name_H-M   'P 1'
#
loop_
_entity.id
_entity.type
_entity.pdbx_description
1 polymer ?
#
loop_
_entity_poly.entity_id
_entity_poly.type
_entity_poly.pdbx_seq_one_letter_code
_entity_poly.pdbx_strand_id
1 'polypeptide(L)'
;MGDVRVICAIGQSGQLGLRGGLPWEGDPRPEFKADVARFFQLSKGHVLIAGPRTIASIPAWARPERTLVVVRSTDEPKAVLERFADRVVFIGGGPPVWRAYAPFVNHWDVTRLPYDGEADRYFDPAWLHGGFSAES
;
A
#
# COMPACT_ATOMS: atom_id res chain seq x y z
N MET A 1 -10.68 15.44 -6.90
CA MET A 1 -9.93 14.19 -6.88
C MET A 1 -10.75 13.15 -6.12
N GLY A 2 -10.67 11.89 -6.50
CA GLY A 2 -11.52 10.85 -5.92
C GLY A 2 -11.07 10.36 -4.56
N ASP A 3 -11.49 9.15 -4.24
CA ASP A 3 -11.24 8.49 -2.96
C ASP A 3 -9.90 7.74 -3.06
N VAL A 4 -8.88 8.27 -2.42
CA VAL A 4 -7.51 7.70 -2.46
C VAL A 4 -7.17 7.12 -1.10
N ARG A 5 -6.91 5.83 -1.06
CA ARG A 5 -6.70 5.07 0.17
C ARG A 5 -5.38 4.33 0.16
N VAL A 6 -4.82 4.15 1.34
CA VAL A 6 -3.68 3.25 1.56
C VAL A 6 -4.11 2.17 2.54
N ILE A 7 -3.81 0.93 2.20
CA ILE A 7 -3.88 -0.18 3.14
C ILE A 7 -2.45 -0.68 3.27
N CYS A 8 -1.89 -0.61 4.45
CA CYS A 8 -0.55 -1.12 4.68
C CYS A 8 -0.43 -1.76 6.06
N ALA A 9 0.54 -2.63 6.19
CA ALA A 9 0.88 -3.25 7.45
C ALA A 9 2.30 -2.83 7.84
N ILE A 10 2.50 -2.63 9.13
CA ILE A 10 3.81 -2.29 9.66
C ILE A 10 4.12 -3.21 10.83
N GLY A 11 5.41 -3.38 11.13
CA GLY A 11 5.83 -4.12 12.31
C GLY A 11 5.68 -3.31 13.59
N GLN A 12 6.11 -3.87 14.71
CA GLN A 12 5.98 -3.26 16.03
C GLN A 12 6.70 -1.92 16.13
N SER A 13 7.80 -1.77 15.41
CA SER A 13 8.61 -0.53 15.40
C SER A 13 8.48 0.23 14.09
N GLY A 14 7.41 0.00 13.36
CA GLY A 14 7.17 0.69 12.09
C GLY A 14 7.86 0.07 10.89
N GLN A 15 8.38 -1.15 11.02
CA GLN A 15 9.05 -1.84 9.93
C GLN A 15 8.11 -1.97 8.73
N LEU A 16 8.58 -1.64 7.55
CA LEU A 16 7.76 -1.60 6.36
C LEU A 16 8.36 -2.36 5.18
N GLY A 17 9.66 -2.45 5.08
CA GLY A 17 10.34 -3.13 4.00
C GLY A 17 11.69 -3.67 4.38
N LEU A 18 12.13 -4.70 3.65
CA LEU A 18 13.46 -5.27 3.79
C LEU A 18 13.89 -5.86 2.45
N ARG A 19 15.00 -5.38 1.91
CA ARG A 19 15.58 -5.86 0.66
C ARG A 19 14.57 -5.89 -0.50
N GLY A 20 13.71 -4.85 -0.55
CA GLY A 20 12.74 -4.72 -1.61
C GLY A 20 11.46 -5.52 -1.45
N GLY A 21 11.32 -6.26 -0.35
CA GLY A 21 10.11 -7.01 -0.02
C GLY A 21 9.57 -6.63 1.33
N LEU A 22 8.66 -7.45 1.84
CA LEU A 22 8.14 -7.28 3.20
C LEU A 22 9.12 -7.88 4.20
N PRO A 23 9.31 -7.26 5.38
CA PRO A 23 10.23 -7.80 6.39
C PRO A 23 9.87 -9.20 6.86
N TRP A 24 8.58 -9.50 6.90
CA TRP A 24 8.06 -10.80 7.37
C TRP A 24 7.72 -11.76 6.23
N GLU A 25 8.25 -11.54 5.06
CA GLU A 25 7.98 -12.40 3.91
C GLU A 25 8.35 -13.85 4.23
N GLY A 26 7.41 -14.77 3.95
CA GLY A 26 7.60 -16.17 4.28
C GLY A 26 7.21 -16.58 5.70
N ASP A 27 6.82 -15.63 6.55
CA ASP A 27 6.38 -15.95 7.90
C ASP A 27 5.01 -16.66 7.84
N PRO A 28 4.88 -17.88 8.40
CA PRO A 28 3.65 -18.66 8.28
C PRO A 28 2.55 -18.29 9.27
N ARG A 29 2.78 -17.33 10.16
CA ARG A 29 1.78 -16.99 11.17
C ARG A 29 0.49 -16.48 10.55
N PRO A 30 -0.68 -16.83 11.13
CA PRO A 30 -1.98 -16.47 10.53
C PRO A 30 -2.19 -14.97 10.34
N GLU A 31 -1.66 -14.15 11.23
CA GLU A 31 -1.83 -12.70 11.18
C GLU A 31 -1.31 -12.11 9.87
N PHE A 32 -0.18 -12.62 9.36
CA PHE A 32 0.41 -12.13 8.12
C PHE A 32 -0.40 -12.56 6.91
N LYS A 33 -0.91 -13.79 6.93
CA LYS A 33 -1.77 -14.30 5.85
C LYS A 33 -3.09 -13.55 5.80
N ALA A 34 -3.67 -13.27 6.96
CA ALA A 34 -4.93 -12.56 7.06
C ALA A 34 -4.83 -11.13 6.52
N ASP A 35 -3.69 -10.48 6.75
CA ASP A 35 -3.46 -9.13 6.26
C ASP A 35 -3.41 -9.09 4.73
N VAL A 36 -2.73 -10.04 4.11
CA VAL A 36 -2.67 -10.15 2.65
C VAL A 36 -4.07 -10.40 2.06
N ALA A 37 -4.81 -11.32 2.67
CA ALA A 37 -6.16 -11.63 2.21
C ALA A 37 -7.07 -10.40 2.32
N ARG A 38 -6.96 -9.64 3.40
CA ARG A 38 -7.72 -8.41 3.61
C ARG A 38 -7.42 -7.38 2.53
N PHE A 39 -6.14 -7.22 2.17
CA PHE A 39 -5.73 -6.30 1.12
C PHE A 39 -6.42 -6.63 -0.22
N PHE A 40 -6.38 -7.91 -0.61
CA PHE A 40 -7.01 -8.32 -1.86
C PHE A 40 -8.52 -8.19 -1.82
N GLN A 41 -9.14 -8.48 -0.69
CA GLN A 41 -10.59 -8.36 -0.53
C GLN A 41 -11.03 -6.90 -0.64
N LEU A 42 -10.36 -5.98 0.04
CA LEU A 42 -10.73 -4.57 0.04
C LEU A 42 -10.49 -3.88 -1.30
N SER A 43 -9.44 -4.26 -2.01
CA SER A 43 -9.10 -3.64 -3.28
C SER A 43 -9.86 -4.23 -4.48
N LYS A 44 -10.59 -5.32 -4.29
CA LYS A 44 -11.34 -5.95 -5.37
C LYS A 44 -12.34 -4.98 -5.98
N GLY A 45 -12.35 -4.91 -7.30
CA GLY A 45 -13.24 -4.03 -8.04
C GLY A 45 -12.78 -2.58 -8.13
N HIS A 46 -11.64 -2.26 -7.54
CA HIS A 46 -11.14 -0.89 -7.48
C HIS A 46 -9.81 -0.75 -8.24
N VAL A 47 -9.31 0.47 -8.27
CA VAL A 47 -8.01 0.77 -8.89
C VAL A 47 -6.91 0.50 -7.87
N LEU A 48 -5.86 -0.19 -8.29
CA LEU A 48 -4.67 -0.42 -7.49
C LEU A 48 -3.47 0.18 -8.19
N ILE A 49 -2.90 1.21 -7.60
CA ILE A 49 -1.70 1.90 -8.10
C ILE A 49 -0.52 1.43 -7.28
N ALA A 50 0.54 0.99 -7.93
CA ALA A 50 1.72 0.53 -7.23
C ALA A 50 2.95 0.59 -8.15
N GLY A 51 4.13 0.46 -7.54
CA GLY A 51 5.37 0.38 -8.29
C GLY A 51 5.50 -0.94 -9.06
N PRO A 52 6.45 -1.01 -10.00
CA PRO A 52 6.59 -2.20 -10.86
C PRO A 52 6.79 -3.50 -10.10
N ARG A 53 7.60 -3.48 -9.05
CA ARG A 53 7.88 -4.68 -8.27
C ARG A 53 6.65 -5.19 -7.54
N THR A 54 5.88 -4.29 -6.95
CA THR A 54 4.64 -4.66 -6.27
C THR A 54 3.62 -5.21 -7.25
N ILE A 55 3.43 -4.57 -8.38
CA ILE A 55 2.50 -5.06 -9.40
C ILE A 55 2.92 -6.44 -9.89
N ALA A 56 4.21 -6.66 -10.11
CA ALA A 56 4.71 -7.96 -10.57
C ALA A 56 4.44 -9.08 -9.56
N SER A 57 4.33 -8.76 -8.27
CA SER A 57 4.08 -9.75 -7.22
C SER A 57 2.62 -10.14 -7.08
N ILE A 58 1.71 -9.48 -7.78
CA ILE A 58 0.28 -9.78 -7.65
C ILE A 58 -0.04 -11.09 -8.36
N PRO A 59 -0.67 -12.05 -7.64
CA PRO A 59 -0.99 -13.35 -8.23
C PRO A 59 -1.93 -13.22 -9.43
N ALA A 60 -1.81 -14.18 -10.35
CA ALA A 60 -2.61 -14.18 -11.57
C ALA A 60 -4.12 -14.14 -11.29
N TRP A 61 -4.58 -14.86 -10.25
CA TRP A 61 -6.00 -14.90 -9.91
C TRP A 61 -6.55 -13.55 -9.46
N ALA A 62 -5.70 -12.71 -8.89
CA ALA A 62 -6.11 -11.41 -8.36
C ALA A 62 -6.10 -10.30 -9.40
N ARG A 63 -5.38 -10.49 -10.49
CA ARG A 63 -5.17 -9.43 -11.48
C ARG A 63 -6.44 -8.98 -12.20
N PRO A 64 -7.30 -9.88 -12.68
CA PRO A 64 -8.51 -9.46 -13.40
C PRO A 64 -9.58 -8.85 -12.51
N GLU A 65 -9.44 -8.97 -11.20
CA GLU A 65 -10.45 -8.48 -10.25
C GLU A 65 -10.30 -7.00 -9.91
N ARG A 66 -9.27 -6.33 -10.43
CA ARG A 66 -9.01 -4.92 -10.16
C ARG A 66 -8.30 -4.26 -11.33
N THR A 67 -8.31 -2.94 -11.35
CA THR A 67 -7.59 -2.17 -12.37
C THR A 67 -6.18 -1.90 -11.86
N LEU A 68 -5.18 -2.51 -12.48
CA LEU A 68 -3.79 -2.37 -12.07
C LEU A 68 -3.12 -1.21 -12.81
N VAL A 69 -2.45 -0.33 -12.08
CA VAL A 69 -1.74 0.81 -12.65
C VAL A 69 -0.32 0.81 -12.11
N VAL A 70 0.65 0.62 -12.99
CA VAL A 70 2.08 0.69 -12.62
C VAL A 70 2.51 2.14 -12.66
N VAL A 71 3.14 2.61 -11.58
CA VAL A 71 3.69 3.96 -11.53
C VAL A 71 5.19 3.92 -11.26
N ARG A 72 5.88 4.94 -11.69
CA ARG A 72 7.32 5.10 -11.53
C ARG A 72 7.62 6.48 -10.98
N SER A 73 8.87 6.70 -10.56
CA SER A 73 9.30 7.95 -9.96
C SER A 73 9.16 9.16 -10.91
N THR A 74 9.07 8.89 -12.21
CA THR A 74 8.92 9.95 -13.22
C THR A 74 7.46 10.36 -13.43
N ASP A 75 6.50 9.61 -12.87
CA ASP A 75 5.09 9.97 -13.00
C ASP A 75 4.72 11.04 -11.98
N GLU A 76 3.85 11.95 -12.40
CA GLU A 76 3.35 12.97 -11.48
C GLU A 76 2.10 12.41 -10.78
N PRO A 77 2.10 12.31 -9.43
CA PRO A 77 1.00 11.68 -8.70
C PRO A 77 -0.37 12.31 -8.98
N LYS A 78 -0.44 13.64 -9.00
CA LYS A 78 -1.71 14.33 -9.24
C LYS A 78 -2.29 13.96 -10.60
N ALA A 79 -1.46 13.93 -11.64
CA ALA A 79 -1.90 13.59 -12.99
C ALA A 79 -2.40 12.15 -13.07
N VAL A 80 -1.70 11.23 -12.40
CA VAL A 80 -2.12 9.83 -12.35
C VAL A 80 -3.49 9.71 -11.67
N LEU A 81 -3.65 10.33 -10.51
CA LEU A 81 -4.88 10.23 -9.73
C LEU A 81 -6.08 10.86 -10.42
N GLU A 82 -5.87 11.94 -11.18
CA GLU A 82 -6.96 12.59 -11.89
C GLU A 82 -7.60 11.69 -12.95
N ARG A 83 -6.85 10.71 -13.45
CA ARG A 83 -7.38 9.74 -14.41
C ARG A 83 -8.46 8.85 -13.79
N PHE A 84 -8.50 8.76 -12.46
CA PHE A 84 -9.42 7.86 -11.74
C PHE A 84 -10.24 8.62 -10.70
N ALA A 85 -10.57 9.87 -10.99
CA ALA A 85 -11.24 10.76 -10.04
C ALA A 85 -12.61 10.25 -9.58
N ASP A 86 -13.27 9.41 -10.37
CA ASP A 86 -14.59 8.84 -10.09
C ASP A 86 -14.50 7.42 -9.54
N ARG A 87 -13.30 6.94 -9.19
CA ARG A 87 -13.07 5.60 -8.71
C ARG A 87 -12.42 5.62 -7.32
N VAL A 88 -12.61 4.53 -6.59
CA VAL A 88 -11.82 4.29 -5.37
C VAL A 88 -10.45 3.80 -5.81
N VAL A 89 -9.40 4.44 -5.31
CA VAL A 89 -8.01 4.15 -5.65
C VAL A 89 -7.27 3.69 -4.40
N PHE A 90 -6.62 2.55 -4.49
CA PHE A 90 -5.73 2.04 -3.45
C PHE A 90 -4.28 2.22 -3.90
N ILE A 91 -3.44 2.72 -3.00
CA ILE A 91 -2.00 2.84 -3.25
C ILE A 91 -1.32 1.65 -2.56
N GLY A 92 -0.81 0.75 -3.37
CA GLY A 92 -0.35 -0.55 -2.89
C GLY A 92 1.11 -0.67 -2.51
N GLY A 93 1.90 0.35 -2.69
CA GLY A 93 3.30 0.33 -2.30
C GLY A 93 4.26 0.36 -3.49
N GLY A 94 5.52 0.36 -3.26
CA GLY A 94 6.18 0.30 -1.93
C GLY A 94 6.39 1.68 -1.30
N PRO A 95 7.29 1.76 -0.32
CA PRO A 95 7.51 2.99 0.42
C PRO A 95 7.77 4.24 -0.43
N PRO A 96 8.55 4.20 -1.50
CA PRO A 96 8.71 5.39 -2.35
C PRO A 96 7.40 5.86 -2.97
N VAL A 97 6.51 4.94 -3.33
CA VAL A 97 5.20 5.27 -3.90
C VAL A 97 4.33 5.91 -2.82
N TRP A 98 4.30 5.34 -1.61
CA TRP A 98 3.54 5.93 -0.52
C TRP A 98 4.03 7.33 -0.19
N ARG A 99 5.34 7.54 -0.18
CA ARG A 99 5.90 8.87 0.07
C ARG A 99 5.43 9.89 -0.97
N ALA A 100 5.48 9.50 -2.25
CA ALA A 100 5.11 10.40 -3.34
C ALA A 100 3.61 10.73 -3.34
N TYR A 101 2.77 9.75 -2.97
CA TYR A 101 1.33 9.90 -3.04
C TYR A 101 0.68 10.33 -1.73
N ALA A 102 1.44 10.32 -0.62
CA ALA A 102 0.92 10.65 0.71
C ALA A 102 0.12 11.96 0.77
N PRO A 103 0.55 13.05 0.11
CA PRO A 103 -0.21 14.31 0.18
C PRO A 103 -1.63 14.22 -0.38
N PHE A 104 -1.91 13.19 -1.18
CA PHE A 104 -3.20 13.04 -1.86
C PHE A 104 -4.07 11.95 -1.24
N VAL A 105 -3.59 11.26 -0.22
CA VAL A 105 -4.32 10.16 0.40
C VAL A 105 -5.37 10.70 1.36
N ASN A 106 -6.61 10.23 1.21
CA ASN A 106 -7.74 10.62 2.07
C ASN A 106 -7.90 9.70 3.27
N HIS A 107 -7.41 8.46 3.16
CA HIS A 107 -7.65 7.46 4.20
C HIS A 107 -6.46 6.53 4.31
N TRP A 108 -5.91 6.42 5.52
CA TRP A 108 -4.82 5.52 5.85
C TRP A 108 -5.34 4.40 6.74
N ASP A 109 -5.24 3.17 6.25
CA ASP A 109 -5.58 1.98 7.00
C ASP A 109 -4.27 1.25 7.30
N VAL A 110 -3.76 1.46 8.50
CA VAL A 110 -2.45 0.94 8.92
C VAL A 110 -2.64 -0.11 9.99
N THR A 111 -2.20 -1.33 9.71
CA THR A 111 -2.28 -2.45 10.66
C THR A 111 -0.89 -2.72 11.22
N ARG A 112 -0.80 -2.85 12.54
CA ARG A 112 0.44 -3.21 13.21
C ARG A 112 0.48 -4.71 13.44
N LEU A 113 1.46 -5.37 12.83
CA LEU A 113 1.62 -6.82 12.91
C LEU A 113 2.67 -7.20 13.95
N PRO A 114 2.63 -8.47 14.47
CA PRO A 114 3.55 -8.92 15.52
C PRO A 114 4.94 -9.25 14.98
N TYR A 115 5.54 -8.34 14.25
CA TYR A 115 6.90 -8.48 13.74
C TYR A 115 7.77 -7.39 14.37
N ASP A 116 8.93 -7.76 14.88
CA ASP A 116 9.86 -6.80 15.48
C ASP A 116 11.30 -7.15 15.13
N GLY A 117 11.52 -7.53 13.90
CA GLY A 117 12.84 -7.89 13.40
C GLY A 117 13.47 -6.80 12.53
N GLU A 118 14.39 -7.23 11.70
CA GLU A 118 15.16 -6.36 10.81
C GLU A 118 14.29 -5.72 9.73
N ALA A 119 14.62 -4.47 9.39
CA ALA A 119 13.99 -3.77 8.26
C ALA A 119 14.93 -2.69 7.75
N ASP A 120 14.77 -2.30 6.50
CA ASP A 120 15.53 -1.19 5.91
C ASP A 120 14.62 -0.07 5.39
N ARG A 121 13.31 -0.23 5.50
CA ARG A 121 12.32 0.81 5.23
C ARG A 121 11.33 0.87 6.38
N TYR A 122 10.96 2.08 6.76
CA TYR A 122 10.07 2.31 7.89
C TYR A 122 8.94 3.25 7.50
N PHE A 123 7.79 3.08 8.15
CA PHE A 123 6.65 3.96 7.98
C PHE A 123 6.99 5.34 8.57
N ASP A 124 6.72 6.38 7.79
CA ASP A 124 6.95 7.75 8.25
C ASP A 124 5.62 8.33 8.77
N PRO A 125 5.52 8.60 10.08
CA PRO A 125 4.31 9.18 10.65
C PRO A 125 3.90 10.51 10.02
N ALA A 126 4.84 11.22 9.41
CA ALA A 126 4.54 12.48 8.74
C ALA A 126 3.59 12.30 7.55
N TRP A 127 3.49 11.10 7.00
CA TRP A 127 2.55 10.81 5.91
C TRP A 127 1.10 10.99 6.36
N LEU A 128 0.84 10.88 7.65
CA LEU A 128 -0.50 11.02 8.23
C LEU A 128 -0.93 12.46 8.41
N HIS A 129 -0.07 13.42 8.16
CA HIS A 129 -0.42 14.84 8.26
C HIS A 129 -1.50 15.16 7.22
N GLY A 130 -2.37 16.10 7.54
CA GLY A 130 -3.49 16.43 6.69
C GLY A 130 -4.83 16.04 7.29
N GLY A 131 -4.80 15.54 8.53
CA GLY A 131 -6.01 15.26 9.27
C GLY A 131 -6.68 13.94 8.95
N PHE A 132 -5.91 12.97 8.44
CA PHE A 132 -6.47 11.66 8.11
C PHE A 132 -6.36 10.70 9.29
N SER A 133 -7.31 9.77 9.36
CA SER A 133 -7.31 8.75 10.38
C SER A 133 -6.31 7.65 10.04
N ALA A 134 -5.65 7.12 11.07
CA ALA A 134 -4.81 5.94 10.96
C ALA A 134 -5.43 4.84 11.82
N GLU A 135 -5.57 3.65 11.24
CA GLU A 135 -6.07 2.48 11.94
C GLU A 135 -4.91 1.52 12.18
N SER A 136 -4.84 0.95 13.36
CA SER A 136 -3.77 0.01 13.66
C SER A 136 -4.24 -1.17 14.48
#